data_16a6a78940fe31ecf42660ad47e62398
#
_entry.id   16a6a78940fe31ecf42660ad47e62398
#
_cell.length_a   1.000
_cell.length_b   1.000
_cell.length_c   1.000
_cell.angle_alpha   90.00
_cell.angle_beta   90.00
_cell.angle_gamma   90.00
#
_symmetry.space_group_name_H-M   'P 1'
#
loop_
_entity.id
_entity.type
_entity.pdbx_description
1 polymer ?
#
loop_
_entity_poly.entity_id
_entity_poly.type
_entity_poly.pdbx_seq_one_letter_code
_entity_poly.pdbx_strand_id
1 'polypeptide(L)'
;MRLTPEIVTAIQQLALEQRGLLGARAQWHVGDLAWNLCQRDVRENEWDIHLWTEEERLVAWSWLLGDGSGQLEHDVHPDHLHLLDEILANPAARTAFAFVDDGERRAALARHGFTQPGEPMHYLVRDVPERPEPPPLPTGFRYRTVGPDDVGERVSVHRDVWAPSRLTGSSYARVRAQWPYRESLDCVIEAPDGRFAAYCLCWLDDAHGVGEFEPVGVRAEFRRRGLGAAVCIFALERLHEEQGRQAIVYCATEPACALYRSLGFRIHTSLINYSRP
;
A
#
# COMPACT_ATOMS: atom_id res chain seq x y z
N MET A 1 -15.35 11.19 -12.08
CA MET A 1 -14.49 11.20 -13.29
C MET A 1 -14.01 9.78 -13.55
N ARG A 2 -13.68 9.39 -14.81
CA ARG A 2 -13.08 8.07 -15.09
C ARG A 2 -11.59 8.09 -14.76
N LEU A 3 -11.10 7.01 -14.16
CA LEU A 3 -9.66 6.82 -13.92
C LEU A 3 -8.97 6.52 -15.26
N THR A 4 -8.04 7.39 -15.66
CA THR A 4 -7.18 7.19 -16.83
C THR A 4 -5.72 7.02 -16.40
N PRO A 5 -4.84 6.46 -17.24
CA PRO A 5 -3.41 6.37 -16.93
C PRO A 5 -2.78 7.73 -16.58
N GLU A 6 -3.22 8.81 -17.23
CA GLU A 6 -2.73 10.17 -16.98
C GLU A 6 -3.12 10.65 -15.57
N ILE A 7 -4.35 10.35 -15.12
CA ILE A 7 -4.80 10.66 -13.75
C ILE A 7 -3.98 9.90 -12.73
N VAL A 8 -3.76 8.60 -12.94
CA VAL A 8 -2.93 7.78 -12.05
C VAL A 8 -1.51 8.36 -11.95
N THR A 9 -0.91 8.70 -13.09
CA THR A 9 0.42 9.32 -13.15
C THR A 9 0.46 10.64 -12.39
N ALA A 10 -0.55 11.51 -12.55
CA ALA A 10 -0.60 12.79 -11.84
C ALA A 10 -0.71 12.60 -10.32
N ILE A 11 -1.54 11.65 -9.86
CA ILE A 11 -1.70 11.32 -8.45
C ILE A 11 -0.37 10.75 -7.88
N GLN A 12 0.30 9.87 -8.62
CA GLN A 12 1.59 9.32 -8.23
C GLN A 12 2.69 10.40 -8.18
N GLN A 13 2.65 11.37 -9.11
CA GLN A 13 3.58 12.50 -9.09
C GLN A 13 3.43 13.36 -7.84
N LEU A 14 2.19 13.65 -7.41
CA LEU A 14 1.94 14.35 -6.15
C LEU A 14 2.47 13.56 -4.94
N ALA A 15 2.29 12.24 -4.92
CA ALA A 15 2.82 11.40 -3.85
C ALA A 15 4.35 11.43 -3.79
N LEU A 16 5.05 11.44 -4.95
CA LEU A 16 6.51 11.61 -5.02
C LEU A 16 6.95 12.95 -4.45
N GLU A 17 6.31 14.04 -4.87
CA GLU A 17 6.64 15.36 -4.33
C GLU A 17 6.47 15.44 -2.82
N GLN A 18 5.36 14.92 -2.31
CA GLN A 18 5.13 14.89 -0.87
C GLN A 18 6.15 14.01 -0.14
N ARG A 19 6.56 12.88 -0.74
CA ARG A 19 7.63 12.05 -0.19
C ARG A 19 8.94 12.83 -0.08
N GLY A 20 9.28 13.62 -1.09
CA GLY A 20 10.47 14.50 -1.07
C GLY A 20 10.39 15.59 0.01
N LEU A 21 9.21 16.18 0.23
CA LEU A 21 8.99 17.25 1.21
C LEU A 21 8.86 16.74 2.65
N LEU A 22 8.15 15.65 2.86
CA LEU A 22 7.70 15.18 4.17
C LEU A 22 8.46 13.93 4.65
N GLY A 23 9.22 13.27 3.76
CA GLY A 23 9.89 12.01 4.07
C GLY A 23 8.89 10.93 4.50
N ALA A 24 9.15 10.28 5.63
CA ALA A 24 8.28 9.24 6.18
C ALA A 24 6.91 9.75 6.67
N ARG A 25 6.67 11.06 6.70
CA ARG A 25 5.34 11.63 7.00
C ARG A 25 4.44 11.76 5.77
N ALA A 26 4.94 11.47 4.55
CA ALA A 26 4.10 11.38 3.37
C ALA A 26 3.17 10.16 3.51
N GLN A 27 1.87 10.41 3.41
CA GLN A 27 0.83 9.44 3.72
C GLN A 27 0.70 8.35 2.64
N TRP A 28 0.88 8.74 1.39
CA TRP A 28 0.76 7.84 0.25
C TRP A 28 2.11 7.46 -0.33
N HIS A 29 2.22 6.20 -0.69
CA HIS A 29 3.30 5.69 -1.52
C HIS A 29 2.79 5.45 -2.95
N VAL A 30 3.67 5.54 -3.93
CA VAL A 30 3.30 5.27 -5.34
C VAL A 30 2.79 3.85 -5.54
N GLY A 31 3.22 2.92 -4.69
CA GLY A 31 2.78 1.53 -4.66
C GLY A 31 1.34 1.37 -4.16
N ASP A 32 0.96 2.06 -3.08
CA ASP A 32 -0.42 2.11 -2.60
C ASP A 32 -1.38 2.50 -3.72
N LEU A 33 -1.01 3.55 -4.46
CA LEU A 33 -1.81 4.06 -5.55
C LEU A 33 -1.93 3.06 -6.69
N ALA A 34 -0.82 2.44 -7.09
CA ALA A 34 -0.81 1.41 -8.13
C ALA A 34 -1.63 0.19 -7.73
N TRP A 35 -1.47 -0.28 -6.48
CA TRP A 35 -2.22 -1.42 -5.95
C TRP A 35 -3.70 -1.11 -5.82
N ASN A 36 -4.06 -0.06 -5.09
CA ASN A 36 -5.45 0.27 -4.78
C ASN A 36 -6.28 0.62 -6.00
N LEU A 37 -5.69 1.30 -6.99
CA LEU A 37 -6.36 1.67 -8.23
C LEU A 37 -6.58 0.49 -9.18
N CYS A 38 -5.73 -0.57 -9.13
CA CYS A 38 -5.72 -1.61 -10.16
C CYS A 38 -6.16 -2.98 -9.67
N GLN A 39 -6.07 -3.28 -8.37
CA GLN A 39 -6.39 -4.60 -7.81
C GLN A 39 -7.86 -5.03 -7.92
N ARG A 40 -8.78 -4.06 -8.00
CA ARG A 40 -10.22 -4.34 -8.06
C ARG A 40 -10.70 -4.31 -9.51
N ASP A 41 -11.58 -5.24 -9.88
CA ASP A 41 -12.40 -5.12 -11.09
C ASP A 41 -13.53 -4.12 -10.81
N VAL A 42 -13.13 -2.88 -10.54
CA VAL A 42 -14.07 -1.80 -10.31
C VAL A 42 -14.64 -1.40 -11.66
N ARG A 43 -15.94 -1.38 -11.77
CA ARG A 43 -16.61 -0.72 -12.89
C ARG A 43 -16.20 0.75 -12.85
N GLU A 44 -15.72 1.28 -13.96
CA GLU A 44 -15.18 2.65 -14.07
C GLU A 44 -16.12 3.75 -13.53
N ASN A 45 -17.38 3.44 -13.25
CA ASN A 45 -18.40 4.33 -12.75
C ASN A 45 -18.62 4.28 -11.22
N GLU A 46 -17.86 3.42 -10.51
CA GLU A 46 -18.05 3.21 -9.06
C GLU A 46 -17.16 4.13 -8.20
N TRP A 47 -16.30 4.93 -8.83
CA TRP A 47 -15.39 5.83 -8.12
C TRP A 47 -15.72 7.29 -8.40
N ASP A 48 -15.99 8.03 -7.34
CA ASP A 48 -16.14 9.48 -7.40
C ASP A 48 -14.77 10.13 -7.14
N ILE A 49 -14.07 10.49 -8.23
CA ILE A 49 -12.73 11.07 -8.20
C ILE A 49 -12.80 12.56 -8.48
N HIS A 50 -12.22 13.37 -7.61
CA HIS A 50 -12.04 14.80 -7.77
C HIS A 50 -10.55 15.15 -7.74
N LEU A 51 -10.17 16.11 -8.58
CA LEU A 51 -8.80 16.60 -8.73
C LEU A 51 -8.81 18.13 -8.60
N TRP A 52 -7.85 18.66 -7.84
CA TRP A 52 -7.61 20.10 -7.72
C TRP A 52 -6.25 20.42 -8.33
N THR A 53 -6.22 21.39 -9.22
CA THR A 53 -5.00 21.78 -9.96
C THR A 53 -4.72 23.26 -9.79
N GLU A 54 -3.45 23.61 -9.69
CA GLU A 54 -2.96 24.98 -9.77
C GLU A 54 -1.87 25.02 -10.85
N GLU A 55 -1.96 25.96 -11.77
CA GLU A 55 -1.03 26.08 -12.92
C GLU A 55 -0.77 24.74 -13.64
N GLU A 56 -1.85 23.98 -13.90
CA GLU A 56 -1.85 22.65 -14.52
C GLU A 56 -1.21 21.53 -13.68
N ARG A 57 -0.70 21.84 -12.48
CA ARG A 57 -0.15 20.87 -11.55
C ARG A 57 -1.22 20.37 -10.59
N LEU A 58 -1.30 19.05 -10.36
CA LEU A 58 -2.17 18.48 -9.35
C LEU A 58 -1.66 18.85 -7.95
N VAL A 59 -2.53 19.47 -7.13
CA VAL A 59 -2.22 19.85 -5.74
C VAL A 59 -3.05 19.10 -4.70
N ALA A 60 -4.16 18.51 -5.11
CA ALA A 60 -4.96 17.63 -4.26
C ALA A 60 -5.80 16.67 -5.09
N TRP A 61 -6.18 15.57 -4.50
CA TRP A 61 -7.15 14.65 -5.04
C TRP A 61 -7.98 14.01 -3.92
N SER A 62 -9.18 13.58 -4.28
CA SER A 62 -9.96 12.67 -3.45
C SER A 62 -10.65 11.63 -4.30
N TRP A 63 -10.88 10.46 -3.75
CA TRP A 63 -11.81 9.49 -4.28
C TRP A 63 -12.71 8.93 -3.18
N LEU A 64 -13.97 8.84 -3.46
CA LEU A 64 -14.93 8.15 -2.63
C LEU A 64 -15.10 6.74 -3.17
N LEU A 65 -14.91 5.73 -2.32
CA LEU A 65 -15.07 4.34 -2.74
C LEU A 65 -16.52 4.03 -3.09
N GLY A 66 -16.74 3.47 -4.28
CA GLY A 66 -18.07 3.12 -4.80
C GLY A 66 -18.66 1.82 -4.24
N ASP A 67 -18.08 1.27 -3.18
CA ASP A 67 -18.51 0.01 -2.55
C ASP A 67 -19.59 0.19 -1.46
N GLY A 68 -20.07 1.42 -1.28
CA GLY A 68 -21.07 1.78 -0.28
C GLY A 68 -20.51 1.99 1.14
N SER A 69 -19.20 1.82 1.36
CA SER A 69 -18.56 2.08 2.66
C SER A 69 -18.59 3.56 3.04
N GLY A 70 -18.57 4.45 2.04
CA GLY A 70 -18.41 5.89 2.24
C GLY A 70 -17.00 6.26 2.67
N GLN A 71 -16.01 5.42 2.41
CA GLN A 71 -14.60 5.73 2.67
C GLN A 71 -14.09 6.76 1.67
N LEU A 72 -13.57 7.86 2.19
CA LEU A 72 -12.97 8.95 1.42
C LEU A 72 -11.44 8.86 1.53
N GLU A 73 -10.83 8.46 0.43
CA GLU A 73 -9.39 8.54 0.25
C GLU A 73 -9.04 9.92 -0.29
N HIS A 74 -7.96 10.51 0.17
CA HIS A 74 -7.56 11.85 -0.26
C HIS A 74 -6.08 12.12 0.01
N ASP A 75 -5.55 13.05 -0.75
CA ASP A 75 -4.26 13.66 -0.46
C ASP A 75 -4.24 15.13 -0.88
N VAL A 76 -3.47 15.94 -0.15
CA VAL A 76 -3.37 17.38 -0.35
C VAL A 76 -1.93 17.83 -0.14
N HIS A 77 -1.39 18.56 -1.12
CA HIS A 77 -0.07 19.17 -1.01
C HIS A 77 0.02 20.06 0.24
N PRO A 78 1.13 20.06 1.00
CA PRO A 78 1.26 20.84 2.23
C PRO A 78 0.93 22.32 2.13
N ASP A 79 1.22 22.95 1.00
CA ASP A 79 0.94 24.38 0.76
C ASP A 79 -0.55 24.65 0.50
N HIS A 80 -1.36 23.63 0.30
CA HIS A 80 -2.77 23.73 -0.10
C HIS A 80 -3.74 23.11 0.91
N LEU A 81 -3.34 22.96 2.18
CA LEU A 81 -4.15 22.29 3.21
C LEU A 81 -5.54 22.92 3.43
N HIS A 82 -5.76 24.16 2.98
CA HIS A 82 -7.09 24.78 2.95
C HIS A 82 -8.12 23.98 2.11
N LEU A 83 -7.66 23.21 1.11
CA LEU A 83 -8.54 22.35 0.30
C LEU A 83 -9.13 21.17 1.10
N LEU A 84 -8.58 20.84 2.27
CA LEU A 84 -9.16 19.81 3.14
C LEU A 84 -10.61 20.12 3.52
N ASP A 85 -10.95 21.39 3.73
CA ASP A 85 -12.31 21.76 4.09
C ASP A 85 -13.32 21.50 2.95
N GLU A 86 -12.91 21.71 1.69
CA GLU A 86 -13.72 21.36 0.53
C GLU A 86 -13.85 19.85 0.33
N ILE A 87 -12.74 19.14 0.42
CA ILE A 87 -12.67 17.67 0.27
C ILE A 87 -13.55 16.99 1.32
N LEU A 88 -13.39 17.37 2.59
CA LEU A 88 -14.07 16.74 3.72
C LEU A 88 -15.55 17.16 3.84
N ALA A 89 -15.99 18.19 3.10
CA ALA A 89 -17.40 18.58 3.02
C ALA A 89 -18.25 17.58 2.22
N ASN A 90 -17.66 16.59 1.54
CA ASN A 90 -18.41 15.59 0.75
C ASN A 90 -19.47 14.89 1.61
N PRO A 91 -20.77 15.01 1.31
CA PRO A 91 -21.85 14.51 2.15
C PRO A 91 -21.97 12.97 2.12
N ALA A 92 -21.41 12.33 1.11
CA ALA A 92 -21.40 10.87 0.99
C ALA A 92 -20.23 10.24 1.76
N ALA A 93 -19.21 11.00 2.14
CA ALA A 93 -18.09 10.52 2.94
C ALA A 93 -18.55 10.18 4.37
N ARG A 94 -18.27 8.98 4.82
CA ARG A 94 -18.57 8.51 6.18
C ARG A 94 -17.31 8.32 7.01
N THR A 95 -16.21 7.98 6.35
CA THR A 95 -14.91 7.81 6.99
C THR A 95 -13.83 8.51 6.18
N ALA A 96 -12.84 9.07 6.86
CA ALA A 96 -11.63 9.62 6.30
C ALA A 96 -10.51 9.49 7.33
N PHE A 97 -9.25 9.63 6.92
CA PHE A 97 -8.13 9.27 7.77
C PHE A 97 -7.05 10.35 7.85
N ALA A 98 -6.27 10.29 8.93
CA ALA A 98 -5.07 11.07 9.12
C ALA A 98 -4.07 10.34 10.02
N PHE A 99 -2.80 10.67 9.92
CA PHE A 99 -1.81 10.27 10.92
C PHE A 99 -2.08 10.93 12.27
N VAL A 100 -1.77 10.24 13.36
CA VAL A 100 -2.00 10.72 14.73
C VAL A 100 -1.21 11.98 15.06
N ASP A 101 -0.09 12.20 14.39
CA ASP A 101 0.80 13.36 14.53
C ASP A 101 0.55 14.47 13.49
N ASP A 102 -0.41 14.29 12.56
CA ASP A 102 -0.87 15.33 11.64
C ASP A 102 -2.00 16.16 12.28
N GLY A 103 -1.61 17.21 13.00
CA GLY A 103 -2.55 18.06 13.73
C GLY A 103 -3.49 18.83 12.82
N GLU A 104 -3.05 19.26 11.63
CA GLU A 104 -3.86 20.07 10.71
C GLU A 104 -4.93 19.22 10.02
N ARG A 105 -4.57 18.04 9.49
CA ARG A 105 -5.56 17.11 8.91
C ARG A 105 -6.57 16.66 9.97
N ARG A 106 -6.12 16.33 11.17
CA ARG A 106 -7.01 15.94 12.28
C ARG A 106 -7.96 17.07 12.69
N ALA A 107 -7.49 18.31 12.73
CA ALA A 107 -8.34 19.46 13.01
C ALA A 107 -9.39 19.67 11.90
N ALA A 108 -9.02 19.51 10.61
CA ALA A 108 -9.96 19.56 9.51
C ALA A 108 -11.00 18.43 9.60
N LEU A 109 -10.59 17.19 9.87
CA LEU A 109 -11.50 16.06 10.09
C LEU A 109 -12.52 16.37 11.18
N ALA A 110 -12.08 16.89 12.34
CA ALA A 110 -12.97 17.23 13.43
C ALA A 110 -13.98 18.33 13.08
N ARG A 111 -13.55 19.39 12.33
CA ARG A 111 -14.46 20.45 11.84
C ARG A 111 -15.58 19.90 10.94
N HIS A 112 -15.30 18.84 10.18
CA HIS A 112 -16.25 18.20 9.28
C HIS A 112 -16.98 17.00 9.91
N GLY A 113 -16.92 16.84 11.24
CA GLY A 113 -17.69 15.84 11.98
C GLY A 113 -17.09 14.43 12.00
N PHE A 114 -15.88 14.23 11.47
CA PHE A 114 -15.16 12.96 11.60
C PHE A 114 -14.48 12.90 12.97
N THR A 115 -15.22 12.50 13.98
CA THR A 115 -14.81 12.60 15.40
C THR A 115 -14.65 11.26 16.11
N GLN A 116 -15.09 10.15 15.50
CA GLN A 116 -15.01 8.83 16.10
C GLN A 116 -13.78 8.09 15.55
N PRO A 117 -12.72 7.90 16.35
CA PRO A 117 -11.53 7.19 15.89
C PRO A 117 -11.79 5.68 15.82
N GLY A 118 -11.31 5.06 14.74
CA GLY A 118 -11.19 3.62 14.61
C GLY A 118 -9.89 3.08 15.21
N GLU A 119 -9.65 1.79 15.02
CA GLU A 119 -8.41 1.16 15.43
C GLU A 119 -7.22 1.69 14.62
N PRO A 120 -6.05 1.86 15.26
CA PRO A 120 -4.88 2.36 14.59
C PRO A 120 -4.31 1.33 13.60
N MET A 121 -3.92 1.79 12.43
CA MET A 121 -3.04 1.07 11.52
C MET A 121 -1.63 1.63 11.65
N HIS A 122 -0.71 0.84 12.20
CA HIS A 122 0.66 1.29 12.42
C HIS A 122 1.43 1.38 11.11
N TYR A 123 2.11 2.50 10.91
CA TYR A 123 3.06 2.74 9.83
C TYR A 123 4.47 2.49 10.33
N LEU A 124 5.12 1.49 9.77
CA LEU A 124 6.44 1.06 10.19
C LEU A 124 7.48 1.33 9.10
N VAL A 125 8.66 1.66 9.56
CA VAL A 125 9.81 2.00 8.71
C VAL A 125 11.02 1.18 9.12
N ARG A 126 11.79 0.71 8.14
CA ARG A 126 13.10 0.07 8.30
C ARG A 126 14.10 0.61 7.30
N ASP A 127 15.27 1.05 7.76
CA ASP A 127 16.39 1.36 6.88
C ASP A 127 17.04 0.06 6.38
N VAL A 128 17.52 0.06 5.14
CA VAL A 128 18.15 -1.09 4.48
C VAL A 128 19.55 -0.68 3.99
N PRO A 129 20.48 -0.35 4.92
CA PRO A 129 21.82 0.12 4.57
C PRO A 129 22.71 -1.01 4.02
N GLU A 130 22.44 -2.23 4.42
CA GLU A 130 23.18 -3.43 4.02
C GLU A 130 22.21 -4.44 3.38
N ARG A 131 22.75 -5.29 2.49
CA ARG A 131 21.97 -6.36 1.86
C ARG A 131 21.53 -7.39 2.91
N PRO A 132 20.23 -7.55 3.15
CA PRO A 132 19.74 -8.59 4.06
C PRO A 132 19.98 -9.98 3.46
N GLU A 133 20.24 -10.96 4.30
CA GLU A 133 20.42 -12.36 3.88
C GLU A 133 19.16 -13.17 4.24
N PRO A 134 18.44 -13.71 3.24
CA PRO A 134 17.27 -14.55 3.49
C PRO A 134 17.64 -15.84 4.24
N PRO A 135 16.88 -16.22 5.27
CA PRO A 135 17.16 -17.43 6.03
C PRO A 135 16.93 -18.70 5.19
N PRO A 136 17.55 -19.84 5.55
CA PRO A 136 17.26 -21.10 4.89
C PRO A 136 15.78 -21.48 5.05
N LEU A 137 15.19 -21.99 3.97
CA LEU A 137 13.81 -22.46 3.96
C LEU A 137 13.70 -23.92 4.40
N PRO A 138 12.53 -24.38 4.84
CA PRO A 138 12.25 -25.80 5.03
C PRO A 138 12.51 -26.60 3.74
N THR A 139 12.83 -27.87 3.87
CA THR A 139 13.14 -28.73 2.73
C THR A 139 12.04 -28.69 1.65
N GLY A 140 12.46 -28.48 0.41
CA GLY A 140 11.58 -28.43 -0.76
C GLY A 140 10.92 -27.08 -1.04
N PHE A 141 10.99 -26.12 -0.10
CA PHE A 141 10.56 -24.73 -0.37
C PHE A 141 11.69 -23.97 -1.07
N ARG A 142 11.32 -22.99 -1.90
CA ARG A 142 12.29 -22.13 -2.59
C ARG A 142 11.83 -20.69 -2.74
N TYR A 143 12.77 -19.77 -2.68
CA TYR A 143 12.54 -18.37 -3.03
C TYR A 143 12.41 -18.21 -4.54
N ARG A 144 11.45 -17.39 -4.97
CA ARG A 144 11.25 -17.00 -6.37
C ARG A 144 10.69 -15.59 -6.44
N THR A 145 10.75 -15.01 -7.64
CA THR A 145 9.92 -13.88 -8.05
C THR A 145 8.83 -14.36 -9.01
N VAL A 146 7.74 -13.61 -9.11
CA VAL A 146 6.58 -13.95 -9.96
C VAL A 146 6.92 -13.72 -11.42
N GLY A 147 6.86 -14.77 -12.23
CA GLY A 147 7.05 -14.71 -13.68
C GLY A 147 5.73 -14.53 -14.46
N PRO A 148 5.82 -14.46 -15.80
CA PRO A 148 4.65 -14.31 -16.67
C PRO A 148 3.63 -15.45 -16.54
N ASP A 149 4.08 -16.68 -16.32
CA ASP A 149 3.23 -17.88 -16.25
C ASP A 149 2.61 -18.08 -14.86
N ASP A 150 3.03 -17.32 -13.85
CA ASP A 150 2.62 -17.48 -12.48
C ASP A 150 1.33 -16.73 -12.10
N VAL A 151 0.72 -15.99 -13.03
CA VAL A 151 -0.46 -15.12 -12.77
C VAL A 151 -1.58 -15.86 -12.02
N GLY A 152 -1.88 -17.08 -12.44
CA GLY A 152 -2.93 -17.89 -11.82
C GLY A 152 -2.64 -18.20 -10.35
N GLU A 153 -1.43 -18.66 -10.07
CA GLU A 153 -1.02 -19.02 -8.72
C GLU A 153 -0.82 -17.79 -7.82
N ARG A 154 -0.30 -16.69 -8.37
CA ARG A 154 -0.17 -15.42 -7.63
C ARG A 154 -1.53 -14.84 -7.20
N VAL A 155 -2.53 -14.92 -8.06
CA VAL A 155 -3.92 -14.56 -7.74
C VAL A 155 -4.50 -15.53 -6.71
N SER A 156 -4.26 -16.83 -6.87
CA SER A 156 -4.73 -17.88 -5.96
C SER A 156 -4.21 -17.66 -4.52
N VAL A 157 -2.90 -17.47 -4.34
CA VAL A 157 -2.34 -17.23 -3.01
C VAL A 157 -2.89 -15.95 -2.37
N HIS A 158 -3.08 -14.88 -3.14
CA HIS A 158 -3.68 -13.65 -2.63
C HIS A 158 -5.11 -13.87 -2.14
N ARG A 159 -5.94 -14.55 -2.95
CA ARG A 159 -7.35 -14.82 -2.60
C ARG A 159 -7.49 -15.70 -1.37
N ASP A 160 -6.60 -16.67 -1.18
CA ASP A 160 -6.61 -17.53 0.01
C ASP A 160 -6.21 -16.77 1.28
N VAL A 161 -5.28 -15.83 1.16
CA VAL A 161 -4.81 -15.03 2.30
C VAL A 161 -5.82 -13.96 2.71
N TRP A 162 -6.41 -13.28 1.72
CA TRP A 162 -7.28 -12.11 1.91
C TRP A 162 -8.76 -12.39 1.62
N ALA A 163 -9.22 -13.61 1.90
CA ALA A 163 -10.63 -13.95 1.70
C ALA A 163 -11.57 -13.03 2.51
N PRO A 164 -12.63 -12.48 1.86
CA PRO A 164 -13.12 -12.69 0.50
C PRO A 164 -12.50 -11.69 -0.53
N SER A 165 -11.28 -11.94 -1.02
CA SER A 165 -10.65 -11.10 -2.04
C SER A 165 -11.32 -11.21 -3.40
N ARG A 166 -11.45 -10.09 -4.11
CA ARG A 166 -11.96 -9.99 -5.47
C ARG A 166 -10.86 -9.93 -6.54
N LEU A 167 -9.59 -10.13 -6.18
CA LEU A 167 -8.49 -10.12 -7.14
C LEU A 167 -8.72 -11.17 -8.23
N THR A 168 -8.58 -10.76 -9.50
CA THR A 168 -8.70 -11.62 -10.69
C THR A 168 -7.42 -11.60 -11.50
N GLY A 169 -7.28 -12.52 -12.47
CA GLY A 169 -6.15 -12.48 -13.41
C GLY A 169 -6.08 -11.18 -14.19
N SER A 170 -7.24 -10.62 -14.59
CA SER A 170 -7.32 -9.35 -15.32
C SER A 170 -6.93 -8.15 -14.44
N SER A 171 -7.40 -8.10 -13.19
CA SER A 171 -7.01 -7.03 -12.28
C SER A 171 -5.53 -7.10 -11.90
N TYR A 172 -4.99 -8.30 -11.67
CA TYR A 172 -3.55 -8.45 -11.43
C TYR A 172 -2.70 -8.13 -12.66
N ALA A 173 -3.17 -8.41 -13.88
CA ALA A 173 -2.49 -7.97 -15.10
C ALA A 173 -2.42 -6.43 -15.20
N ARG A 174 -3.46 -5.72 -14.75
CA ARG A 174 -3.42 -4.24 -14.64
C ARG A 174 -2.41 -3.78 -13.60
N VAL A 175 -2.35 -4.44 -12.43
CA VAL A 175 -1.33 -4.17 -11.40
C VAL A 175 0.07 -4.30 -11.99
N ARG A 176 0.35 -5.39 -12.72
CA ARG A 176 1.66 -5.60 -13.36
C ARG A 176 2.00 -4.57 -14.45
N ALA A 177 1.01 -3.96 -15.07
CA ALA A 177 1.20 -2.93 -16.08
C ALA A 177 1.42 -1.52 -15.50
N GLN A 178 1.24 -1.34 -14.19
CA GLN A 178 1.40 -0.05 -13.54
C GLN A 178 2.85 0.21 -13.15
N TRP A 179 3.30 1.43 -13.35
CA TRP A 179 4.49 1.91 -12.66
C TRP A 179 4.17 2.07 -11.16
N PRO A 180 5.02 1.67 -10.22
CA PRO A 180 6.39 1.15 -10.39
C PRO A 180 6.52 -0.38 -10.25
N TYR A 181 5.55 -1.18 -10.74
CA TYR A 181 5.65 -2.64 -10.64
C TYR A 181 6.93 -3.18 -11.27
N ARG A 182 7.59 -4.12 -10.56
CA ARG A 182 8.75 -4.88 -11.03
C ARG A 182 8.61 -6.35 -10.67
N GLU A 183 8.80 -7.22 -11.64
CA GLU A 183 8.79 -8.67 -11.41
C GLU A 183 9.85 -9.10 -10.39
N SER A 184 11.01 -8.42 -10.37
CA SER A 184 12.07 -8.65 -9.39
C SER A 184 11.67 -8.38 -7.94
N LEU A 185 10.60 -7.59 -7.72
CA LEU A 185 10.09 -7.19 -6.41
C LEU A 185 8.75 -7.85 -6.03
N ASP A 186 8.13 -8.68 -6.89
CA ASP A 186 7.00 -9.53 -6.52
C ASP A 186 7.50 -10.88 -6.02
N CYS A 187 7.88 -10.92 -4.74
CA CYS A 187 8.58 -12.03 -4.10
C CYS A 187 7.61 -13.10 -3.62
N VAL A 188 7.95 -14.36 -3.82
CA VAL A 188 7.17 -15.51 -3.36
C VAL A 188 8.07 -16.60 -2.76
N ILE A 189 7.46 -17.43 -1.92
CA ILE A 189 8.02 -18.71 -1.52
C ILE A 189 7.15 -19.81 -2.11
N GLU A 190 7.73 -20.62 -2.97
CA GLU A 190 7.07 -21.78 -3.56
C GLU A 190 7.26 -23.01 -2.66
N ALA A 191 6.17 -23.74 -2.44
CA ALA A 191 6.14 -25.00 -1.71
C ALA A 191 6.54 -26.18 -2.61
N PRO A 192 6.83 -27.37 -2.05
CA PRO A 192 7.23 -28.57 -2.81
C PRO A 192 6.20 -29.04 -3.85
N ASP A 193 4.93 -28.69 -3.67
CA ASP A 193 3.83 -29.02 -4.58
C ASP A 193 3.61 -27.98 -5.68
N GLY A 194 4.48 -26.97 -5.77
CA GLY A 194 4.42 -25.90 -6.79
C GLY A 194 3.51 -24.74 -6.43
N ARG A 195 2.75 -24.79 -5.32
CA ARG A 195 1.90 -23.69 -4.88
C ARG A 195 2.73 -22.61 -4.19
N PHE A 196 2.30 -21.35 -4.30
CA PHE A 196 2.88 -20.26 -3.53
C PHE A 196 2.39 -20.30 -2.08
N ALA A 197 3.32 -20.52 -1.15
CA ALA A 197 3.04 -20.60 0.30
C ALA A 197 2.97 -19.22 0.95
N ALA A 198 3.81 -18.30 0.50
CA ALA A 198 3.91 -16.93 1.00
C ALA A 198 4.28 -15.98 -0.13
N TYR A 199 3.95 -14.70 0.03
CA TYR A 199 4.34 -13.66 -0.92
C TYR A 199 4.50 -12.30 -0.23
N CYS A 200 5.31 -11.45 -0.85
CA CYS A 200 5.50 -10.04 -0.51
C CYS A 200 5.73 -9.28 -1.82
N LEU A 201 4.79 -8.44 -2.22
CA LEU A 201 5.02 -7.48 -3.29
C LEU A 201 5.64 -6.23 -2.67
N CYS A 202 6.80 -5.82 -3.19
CA CYS A 202 7.47 -4.61 -2.82
C CYS A 202 7.40 -3.61 -3.99
N TRP A 203 6.94 -2.41 -3.72
CA TRP A 203 6.88 -1.30 -4.65
C TRP A 203 8.05 -0.37 -4.39
N LEU A 204 8.82 -0.01 -5.41
CA LEU A 204 9.96 0.89 -5.24
C LEU A 204 9.68 2.28 -5.83
N ASP A 205 9.72 3.28 -4.96
CA ASP A 205 9.90 4.68 -5.33
C ASP A 205 11.39 4.92 -5.61
N ASP A 206 11.76 4.98 -6.87
CA ASP A 206 13.16 5.17 -7.29
C ASP A 206 13.72 6.54 -6.90
N ALA A 207 12.86 7.56 -6.87
CA ALA A 207 13.30 8.93 -6.61
C ALA A 207 13.84 9.09 -5.17
N HIS A 208 13.26 8.35 -4.23
CA HIS A 208 13.62 8.45 -2.82
C HIS A 208 14.26 7.17 -2.26
N GLY A 209 14.29 6.08 -3.05
CA GLY A 209 14.83 4.78 -2.63
C GLY A 209 13.98 4.11 -1.54
N VAL A 210 12.67 4.36 -1.54
CA VAL A 210 11.72 3.81 -0.56
C VAL A 210 10.92 2.68 -1.17
N GLY A 211 10.97 1.50 -0.55
CA GLY A 211 10.16 0.34 -0.92
C GLY A 211 8.98 0.13 0.00
N GLU A 212 7.77 -0.05 -0.52
CA GLU A 212 6.59 -0.38 0.26
C GLU A 212 6.20 -1.84 0.10
N PHE A 213 5.90 -2.51 1.22
CA PHE A 213 5.41 -3.88 1.24
C PHE A 213 3.88 -3.90 1.23
N GLU A 214 3.28 -4.09 0.05
CA GLU A 214 1.83 -4.16 -0.15
C GLU A 214 1.48 -4.95 -1.42
N PRO A 215 0.76 -6.07 -1.30
CA PRO A 215 0.37 -6.79 -0.09
C PRO A 215 1.38 -7.87 0.33
N VAL A 216 1.26 -8.31 1.60
CA VAL A 216 2.05 -9.41 2.17
C VAL A 216 1.13 -10.49 2.71
N GLY A 217 1.48 -11.77 2.49
CA GLY A 217 0.64 -12.84 3.01
C GLY A 217 1.29 -14.22 3.07
N VAL A 218 0.69 -15.09 3.92
CA VAL A 218 1.04 -16.51 4.04
C VAL A 218 -0.26 -17.32 4.07
N ARG A 219 -0.37 -18.31 3.19
CA ARG A 219 -1.52 -19.24 3.19
C ARG A 219 -1.67 -19.91 4.54
N ALA A 220 -2.91 -20.14 4.97
CA ALA A 220 -3.23 -20.63 6.30
C ALA A 220 -2.47 -21.93 6.67
N GLU A 221 -2.42 -22.89 5.77
CA GLU A 221 -1.77 -24.18 5.96
C GLU A 221 -0.23 -24.12 6.05
N PHE A 222 0.38 -23.02 5.60
CA PHE A 222 1.82 -22.80 5.67
C PHE A 222 2.24 -21.83 6.79
N ARG A 223 1.30 -21.31 7.58
CA ARG A 223 1.60 -20.42 8.71
C ARG A 223 2.42 -21.11 9.79
N ARG A 224 3.05 -20.33 10.65
CA ARG A 224 3.87 -20.80 11.80
C ARG A 224 5.11 -21.61 11.42
N ARG A 225 5.59 -21.47 10.18
CA ARG A 225 6.82 -22.10 9.67
C ARG A 225 7.93 -21.09 9.36
N GLY A 226 7.79 -19.82 9.81
CA GLY A 226 8.75 -18.75 9.54
C GLY A 226 8.66 -18.12 8.15
N LEU A 227 7.75 -18.61 7.26
CA LEU A 227 7.72 -18.20 5.85
C LEU A 227 7.35 -16.72 5.65
N GLY A 228 6.56 -16.12 6.54
CA GLY A 228 6.24 -14.69 6.49
C GLY A 228 7.47 -13.82 6.71
N ALA A 229 8.30 -14.16 7.71
CA ALA A 229 9.56 -13.49 7.94
C ALA A 229 10.54 -13.71 6.77
N ALA A 230 10.62 -14.95 6.29
CA ALA A 230 11.52 -15.33 5.21
C ALA A 230 11.22 -14.57 3.90
N VAL A 231 9.94 -14.49 3.48
CA VAL A 231 9.56 -13.77 2.26
C VAL A 231 9.79 -12.26 2.37
N CYS A 232 9.56 -11.67 3.56
CA CYS A 232 9.86 -10.25 3.78
C CYS A 232 11.37 -9.97 3.74
N ILE A 233 12.22 -10.85 4.32
CA ILE A 233 13.68 -10.68 4.25
C ILE A 233 14.15 -10.83 2.79
N PHE A 234 13.59 -11.77 2.03
CA PHE A 234 13.89 -11.92 0.61
C PHE A 234 13.45 -10.66 -0.18
N ALA A 235 12.28 -10.09 0.13
CA ALA A 235 11.86 -8.83 -0.47
C ALA A 235 12.79 -7.65 -0.11
N LEU A 236 13.31 -7.59 1.12
CA LEU A 236 14.32 -6.60 1.53
C LEU A 236 15.65 -6.79 0.79
N GLU A 237 16.08 -8.04 0.56
CA GLU A 237 17.26 -8.34 -0.25
C GLU A 237 17.08 -7.83 -1.68
N ARG A 238 15.92 -8.16 -2.31
CA ARG A 238 15.59 -7.71 -3.67
C ARG A 238 15.49 -6.19 -3.75
N LEU A 239 14.87 -5.55 -2.76
CA LEU A 239 14.80 -4.10 -2.66
C LEU A 239 16.20 -3.47 -2.62
N HIS A 240 17.11 -4.02 -1.83
CA HIS A 240 18.48 -3.54 -1.75
C HIS A 240 19.23 -3.69 -3.09
N GLU A 241 19.03 -4.81 -3.79
CA GLU A 241 19.61 -5.04 -5.14
C GLU A 241 19.10 -4.02 -6.16
N GLU A 242 17.85 -3.58 -6.04
CA GLU A 242 17.24 -2.51 -6.84
C GLU A 242 17.57 -1.09 -6.31
N GLN A 243 18.56 -0.96 -5.43
CA GLN A 243 19.02 0.32 -4.85
C GLN A 243 18.04 0.98 -3.89
N GLY A 244 17.02 0.28 -3.42
CA GLY A 244 16.17 0.74 -2.32
C GLY A 244 16.97 0.84 -1.01
N ARG A 245 16.69 1.87 -0.21
CA ARG A 245 17.43 2.19 1.01
C ARG A 245 16.58 2.15 2.27
N GLN A 246 15.27 2.17 2.08
CA GLN A 246 14.30 2.15 3.16
C GLN A 246 13.10 1.30 2.74
N ALA A 247 12.55 0.55 3.68
CA ALA A 247 11.30 -0.19 3.50
C ALA A 247 10.23 0.36 4.45
N ILE A 248 8.99 0.45 3.96
CA ILE A 248 7.82 0.84 4.73
C ILE A 248 6.75 -0.25 4.63
N VAL A 249 5.88 -0.30 5.64
CA VAL A 249 4.73 -1.21 5.66
C VAL A 249 3.67 -0.71 6.63
N TYR A 250 2.41 -0.91 6.27
CA TYR A 250 1.29 -0.72 7.20
C TYR A 250 0.88 -2.03 7.85
N CYS A 251 0.53 -2.01 9.14
CA CYS A 251 -0.06 -3.17 9.81
C CYS A 251 -1.14 -2.78 10.82
N ALA A 252 -2.26 -3.52 10.80
CA ALA A 252 -3.41 -3.29 11.66
C ALA A 252 -3.57 -4.37 12.74
N THR A 253 -2.80 -5.46 12.71
CA THR A 253 -2.94 -6.58 13.66
C THR A 253 -1.65 -6.82 14.43
N GLU A 254 -1.78 -7.13 15.73
CA GLU A 254 -0.59 -7.39 16.56
C GLU A 254 0.32 -8.51 16.00
N PRO A 255 -0.19 -9.63 15.44
CA PRO A 255 0.67 -10.62 14.82
C PRO A 255 1.50 -10.10 13.63
N ALA A 256 0.92 -9.22 12.78
CA ALA A 256 1.64 -8.59 11.69
C ALA A 256 2.66 -7.58 12.20
N CYS A 257 2.28 -6.76 13.17
CA CYS A 257 3.20 -5.78 13.78
C CYS A 257 4.37 -6.47 14.50
N ALA A 258 4.11 -7.57 15.21
CA ALA A 258 5.16 -8.37 15.84
C ALA A 258 6.13 -8.97 14.81
N LEU A 259 5.59 -9.45 13.68
CA LEU A 259 6.40 -9.94 12.55
C LEU A 259 7.34 -8.83 12.06
N TYR A 260 6.83 -7.67 11.68
CA TYR A 260 7.64 -6.59 11.13
C TYR A 260 8.66 -6.04 12.15
N ARG A 261 8.27 -5.90 13.43
CA ARG A 261 9.21 -5.53 14.50
C ARG A 261 10.35 -6.53 14.65
N SER A 262 10.08 -7.83 14.52
CA SER A 262 11.12 -8.87 14.55
C SER A 262 12.10 -8.78 13.38
N LEU A 263 11.68 -8.13 12.29
CA LEU A 263 12.49 -7.85 11.11
C LEU A 263 13.20 -6.47 11.17
N GLY A 264 13.17 -5.80 12.32
CA GLY A 264 13.84 -4.52 12.51
C GLY A 264 13.06 -3.29 12.02
N PHE A 265 11.79 -3.44 11.63
CA PHE A 265 10.91 -2.31 11.41
C PHE A 265 10.55 -1.64 12.74
N ARG A 266 10.45 -0.32 12.74
CA ARG A 266 10.05 0.49 13.89
C ARG A 266 8.77 1.24 13.55
N ILE A 267 7.84 1.33 14.50
CA ILE A 267 6.66 2.18 14.35
C ILE A 267 7.15 3.62 14.22
N HIS A 268 6.79 4.27 13.11
CA HIS A 268 7.07 5.68 12.86
C HIS A 268 5.88 6.53 13.33
N THR A 269 4.68 6.16 12.89
CA THR A 269 3.43 6.82 13.29
C THR A 269 2.28 5.81 13.14
N SER A 270 1.04 6.26 13.32
CA SER A 270 -0.16 5.45 13.10
C SER A 270 -1.20 6.24 12.31
N LEU A 271 -1.82 5.57 11.36
CA LEU A 271 -2.97 6.07 10.61
C LEU A 271 -4.25 5.72 11.37
N ILE A 272 -5.11 6.70 11.57
CA ILE A 272 -6.43 6.50 12.18
C ILE A 272 -7.50 6.84 11.15
N ASN A 273 -8.43 5.91 10.98
CA ASN A 273 -9.64 6.16 10.22
C ASN A 273 -10.70 6.75 11.15
N TYR A 274 -11.17 7.95 10.87
CA TYR A 274 -12.17 8.64 11.67
C TYR A 274 -13.53 8.55 10.97
N SER A 275 -14.60 8.25 11.74
CA SER A 275 -15.95 8.22 11.20
C SER A 275 -16.79 9.40 11.67
N ARG A 276 -17.80 9.74 10.85
CA ARG A 276 -18.92 10.58 11.24
C ARG A 276 -19.97 9.73 11.98
N PRO A 277 -20.65 10.29 13.00
CA PRO A 277 -21.76 9.62 13.67
C PRO A 277 -22.95 9.36 12.75
#